data_86556364967b3e184bd1653c791b69b3
#
_entry.id   86556364967b3e184bd1653c791b69b3
#
_cell.length_a   1.000
_cell.length_b   1.000
_cell.length_c   1.000
_cell.angle_alpha   90.00
_cell.angle_beta   90.00
_cell.angle_gamma   90.00
#
_symmetry.space_group_name_H-M   'P 1'
#
loop_
_entity.id
_entity.type
_entity.pdbx_description
1 polymer ?
#
loop_
_entity_poly.entity_id
_entity_poly.type
_entity_poly.pdbx_seq_one_letter_code
_entity_poly.pdbx_strand_id
1 'polypeptide(L)'
;AGAITDGSFFPFYKPEMTFEEFVLEFGFWYAGRRKAACFVGIRAAESLNRWATVSGGRVKHTYKGRRWTTLFSSVLCNAYPLYDWSTEDIWTYCGKFGKCYNKLYDRFYQAGVPLSRMRICEPFGNEQRQSLDFFQIIEPETWGRMVARVNGANFGSVYARERGIILGNYRISKPEKHTWKSFTLLL
;
A
#
# COMPACT_ATOMS: atom_id res chain seq x y z
N ALA A 1 3.10 17.69 13.60
CA ALA A 1 3.41 18.21 12.27
C ALA A 1 2.11 18.36 11.51
N GLY A 2 1.78 19.58 11.06
CA GLY A 2 0.55 19.84 10.34
C GLY A 2 0.63 19.33 8.90
N ALA A 3 -0.50 18.83 8.39
CA ALA A 3 -0.63 18.59 6.96
C ALA A 3 -0.71 19.94 6.22
N ILE A 4 -0.24 19.99 5.01
CA ILE A 4 -0.48 21.13 4.12
C ILE A 4 -1.95 21.05 3.72
N THR A 5 -2.75 21.99 4.17
CA THR A 5 -4.19 22.05 3.91
C THR A 5 -4.55 23.09 2.83
N ASP A 6 -3.60 23.95 2.47
CA ASP A 6 -3.76 24.92 1.40
C ASP A 6 -3.53 24.22 0.06
N GLY A 7 -4.60 24.00 -0.72
CA GLY A 7 -4.53 23.37 -2.03
C GLY A 7 -3.78 24.21 -3.08
N SER A 8 -3.57 25.51 -2.82
CA SER A 8 -2.80 26.38 -3.71
C SER A 8 -1.28 26.29 -3.52
N PHE A 9 -0.83 25.64 -2.43
CA PHE A 9 0.60 25.49 -2.11
C PHE A 9 1.38 24.79 -3.24
N PHE A 10 0.77 23.82 -3.88
CA PHE A 10 1.33 23.13 -5.03
C PHE A 10 0.62 23.56 -6.32
N PRO A 11 1.26 24.29 -7.23
CA PRO A 11 0.61 24.80 -8.44
C PRO A 11 0.05 23.72 -9.37
N PHE A 12 0.53 22.48 -9.26
CA PHE A 12 0.09 21.35 -10.06
C PHE A 12 -1.07 20.58 -9.41
N TYR A 13 -1.41 20.84 -8.15
CA TYR A 13 -2.42 20.08 -7.43
C TYR A 13 -3.81 20.31 -8.02
N LYS A 14 -4.54 19.21 -8.19
CA LYS A 14 -5.96 19.22 -8.61
C LYS A 14 -6.75 18.39 -7.60
N PRO A 15 -8.00 18.80 -7.26
CA PRO A 15 -8.91 17.94 -6.49
C PRO A 15 -9.01 16.54 -7.12
N GLU A 16 -9.18 15.51 -6.29
CA GLU A 16 -9.31 14.10 -6.70
C GLU A 16 -8.05 13.48 -7.34
N MET A 17 -6.92 14.19 -7.34
CA MET A 17 -5.64 13.65 -7.79
C MET A 17 -5.26 12.42 -6.95
N THR A 18 -4.89 11.33 -7.61
CA THR A 18 -4.40 10.12 -6.93
C THR A 18 -3.01 10.36 -6.33
N PHE A 19 -2.63 9.51 -5.38
CA PHE A 19 -1.29 9.59 -4.77
C PHE A 19 -0.19 9.40 -5.81
N GLU A 20 -0.36 8.49 -6.74
CA GLU A 20 0.60 8.20 -7.80
C GLU A 20 0.79 9.39 -8.74
N GLU A 21 -0.30 10.05 -9.12
CA GLU A 21 -0.27 11.28 -9.92
C GLU A 21 0.42 12.41 -9.15
N PHE A 22 0.05 12.59 -7.87
CA PHE A 22 0.65 13.62 -7.03
C PHE A 22 2.17 13.45 -6.92
N VAL A 23 2.66 12.24 -6.63
CA VAL A 23 4.10 11.98 -6.47
C VAL A 23 4.87 12.28 -7.75
N LEU A 24 4.31 11.96 -8.91
CA LEU A 24 4.93 12.22 -10.19
C LEU A 24 4.99 13.72 -10.50
N GLU A 25 3.89 14.43 -10.37
CA GLU A 25 3.81 15.88 -10.59
C GLU A 25 4.67 16.65 -9.57
N PHE A 26 4.69 16.22 -8.31
CA PHE A 26 5.59 16.75 -7.30
C PHE A 26 7.06 16.59 -7.72
N GLY A 27 7.40 15.43 -8.25
CA GLY A 27 8.76 15.15 -8.75
C GLY A 27 9.18 16.12 -9.86
N PHE A 28 8.30 16.39 -10.82
CA PHE A 28 8.55 17.36 -11.90
C PHE A 28 8.64 18.79 -11.37
N TRP A 29 7.72 19.20 -10.52
CA TRP A 29 7.72 20.51 -9.88
C TRP A 29 9.01 20.75 -9.08
N TYR A 30 9.41 19.77 -8.26
CA TYR A 30 10.64 19.83 -7.46
C TYR A 30 11.91 19.87 -8.32
N ALA A 31 11.92 19.09 -9.39
CA ALA A 31 13.06 19.06 -10.32
C ALA A 31 13.25 20.42 -11.01
N GLY A 32 12.15 21.09 -11.42
CA GLY A 32 12.20 22.30 -12.22
C GLY A 32 13.05 22.10 -13.47
N ARG A 33 14.17 22.83 -13.58
CA ARG A 33 15.15 22.68 -14.68
C ARG A 33 16.33 21.75 -14.32
N ARG A 34 16.35 21.17 -13.12
CA ARG A 34 17.43 20.30 -12.62
C ARG A 34 17.00 18.83 -12.70
N LYS A 35 17.95 17.95 -12.46
CA LYS A 35 17.65 16.51 -12.30
C LYS A 35 17.25 16.22 -10.87
N ALA A 36 16.20 15.40 -10.70
CA ALA A 36 15.75 14.90 -9.41
C ALA A 36 15.63 13.37 -9.43
N ALA A 37 15.91 12.76 -8.28
CA ALA A 37 15.64 11.36 -8.03
C ALA A 37 14.72 11.24 -6.81
N CYS A 38 13.60 10.55 -6.98
CA CYS A 38 12.72 10.18 -5.89
C CYS A 38 13.21 8.85 -5.31
N PHE A 39 13.60 8.84 -4.03
CA PHE A 39 13.96 7.61 -3.34
C PHE A 39 12.70 6.92 -2.82
N VAL A 40 12.46 5.70 -3.29
CA VAL A 40 11.28 4.91 -2.92
C VAL A 40 11.73 3.64 -2.21
N GLY A 41 11.28 3.47 -0.95
CA GLY A 41 11.71 2.39 -0.07
C GLY A 41 11.03 1.04 -0.34
N ILE A 42 10.67 0.73 -1.58
CA ILE A 42 10.09 -0.58 -1.92
C ILE A 42 11.17 -1.66 -1.99
N ARG A 43 10.79 -2.88 -1.63
CA ARG A 43 11.63 -4.08 -1.70
C ARG A 43 10.99 -5.11 -2.63
N ALA A 44 11.79 -5.79 -3.43
CA ALA A 44 11.31 -6.81 -4.37
C ALA A 44 10.60 -7.99 -3.66
N ALA A 45 11.04 -8.31 -2.44
CA ALA A 45 10.47 -9.39 -1.62
C ALA A 45 9.08 -9.10 -1.05
N GLU A 46 8.57 -7.86 -1.14
CA GLU A 46 7.29 -7.50 -0.51
C GLU A 46 6.06 -7.96 -1.30
N SER A 47 6.11 -7.93 -2.61
CA SER A 47 5.01 -8.38 -3.49
C SER A 47 5.47 -8.56 -4.93
N LEU A 48 4.72 -9.34 -5.70
CA LEU A 48 4.96 -9.52 -7.12
C LEU A 48 4.96 -8.19 -7.89
N ASN A 49 4.05 -7.28 -7.54
CA ASN A 49 3.97 -5.95 -8.17
C ASN A 49 5.25 -5.14 -7.91
N ARG A 50 5.78 -5.16 -6.68
CA ARG A 50 7.01 -4.46 -6.31
C ARG A 50 8.23 -5.11 -6.96
N TRP A 51 8.25 -6.43 -7.00
CA TRP A 51 9.27 -7.15 -7.76
C TRP A 51 9.23 -6.77 -9.24
N ALA A 52 8.06 -6.75 -9.87
CA ALA A 52 7.90 -6.35 -11.27
C ALA A 52 8.33 -4.89 -11.52
N THR A 53 8.04 -3.99 -10.58
CA THR A 53 8.49 -2.58 -10.64
C THR A 53 10.02 -2.48 -10.65
N VAL A 54 10.70 -3.28 -9.85
CA VAL A 54 12.16 -3.27 -9.76
C VAL A 54 12.80 -4.06 -10.90
N SER A 55 12.34 -5.28 -11.16
CA SER A 55 12.89 -6.16 -12.20
C SER A 55 12.58 -5.66 -13.60
N GLY A 56 11.44 -4.99 -13.75
CA GLY A 56 10.88 -4.34 -14.93
C GLY A 56 11.33 -4.90 -16.25
N GLY A 57 10.50 -5.69 -16.91
CA GLY A 57 10.80 -6.39 -18.15
C GLY A 57 11.56 -5.60 -19.24
N ARG A 58 11.57 -6.09 -20.45
CA ARG A 58 12.36 -5.56 -21.60
C ARG A 58 12.13 -4.07 -21.94
N VAL A 59 11.10 -3.42 -21.38
CA VAL A 59 10.66 -2.06 -21.73
C VAL A 59 11.00 -1.02 -20.64
N LYS A 60 11.63 -1.41 -19.53
CA LYS A 60 11.94 -0.48 -18.45
C LYS A 60 13.05 0.49 -18.84
N HIS A 61 12.73 1.77 -18.90
CA HIS A 61 13.74 2.81 -19.02
C HIS A 61 14.44 3.01 -17.67
N THR A 62 15.77 2.86 -17.66
CA THR A 62 16.58 2.95 -16.45
C THR A 62 17.54 4.14 -16.54
N TYR A 63 17.86 4.72 -15.40
CA TYR A 63 18.90 5.76 -15.36
C TYR A 63 20.30 5.12 -15.47
N LYS A 64 21.00 5.42 -16.55
CA LYS A 64 22.37 4.90 -16.83
C LYS A 64 22.49 3.37 -16.69
N GLY A 65 21.49 2.62 -17.15
CA GLY A 65 21.48 1.15 -17.08
C GLY A 65 21.28 0.54 -15.68
N ARG A 66 21.02 1.35 -14.65
CA ARG A 66 20.84 0.88 -13.26
C ARG A 66 19.45 0.28 -13.07
N ARG A 67 19.34 -1.04 -12.94
CA ARG A 67 18.06 -1.76 -12.84
C ARG A 67 17.19 -1.35 -11.66
N TRP A 68 17.79 -0.87 -10.58
CA TRP A 68 17.10 -0.35 -9.40
C TRP A 68 16.61 1.10 -9.57
N THR A 69 16.42 1.56 -10.81
CA THR A 69 15.86 2.88 -11.13
C THR A 69 14.78 2.76 -12.20
N THR A 70 13.83 3.70 -12.20
CA THR A 70 12.87 3.89 -13.29
C THR A 70 12.95 5.31 -13.77
N LEU A 71 13.27 5.52 -15.03
CA LEU A 71 13.36 6.86 -15.62
C LEU A 71 12.00 7.27 -16.17
N PHE A 72 11.49 8.38 -15.72
CA PHE A 72 10.25 9.00 -16.24
C PHE A 72 10.54 10.02 -17.34
N SER A 73 11.65 10.73 -17.21
CA SER A 73 12.07 11.72 -18.18
C SER A 73 13.59 11.95 -18.07
N SER A 74 14.12 12.88 -18.87
CA SER A 74 15.53 13.30 -18.76
C SER A 74 15.89 13.96 -17.43
N VAL A 75 14.89 14.42 -16.69
CA VAL A 75 15.06 15.16 -15.41
C VAL A 75 14.57 14.42 -14.17
N LEU A 76 13.71 13.40 -14.30
CA LEU A 76 13.10 12.70 -13.17
C LEU A 76 13.26 11.20 -13.26
N CYS A 77 13.72 10.58 -12.16
CA CYS A 77 13.74 9.13 -12.00
C CYS A 77 13.32 8.72 -10.58
N ASN A 78 12.77 7.51 -10.45
CA ASN A 78 12.69 6.83 -9.17
C ASN A 78 13.95 5.97 -8.96
N ALA A 79 14.40 5.91 -7.72
CA ALA A 79 15.48 5.05 -7.27
C ALA A 79 15.00 4.18 -6.10
N TYR A 80 15.31 2.89 -6.16
CA TYR A 80 14.86 1.88 -5.19
C TYR A 80 16.07 1.33 -4.41
N PRO A 81 16.66 2.10 -3.48
CA PRO A 81 17.93 1.73 -2.83
C PRO A 81 17.84 0.48 -1.96
N LEU A 82 16.63 0.10 -1.52
CA LEU A 82 16.39 -1.06 -0.66
C LEU A 82 15.80 -2.26 -1.42
N TYR A 83 15.87 -2.26 -2.74
CA TYR A 83 15.15 -3.22 -3.59
C TYR A 83 15.48 -4.68 -3.30
N ASP A 84 16.70 -4.99 -2.90
CA ASP A 84 17.24 -6.33 -2.61
C ASP A 84 17.26 -6.67 -1.11
N TRP A 85 16.79 -5.77 -0.25
CA TRP A 85 16.75 -6.02 1.18
C TRP A 85 15.60 -6.97 1.55
N SER A 86 15.89 -7.92 2.44
CA SER A 86 14.89 -8.75 3.09
C SER A 86 14.18 -7.98 4.24
N THR A 87 13.16 -8.58 4.82
CA THR A 87 12.51 -8.03 6.03
C THR A 87 13.50 -8.06 7.21
N GLU A 88 14.27 -9.10 7.30
CA GLU A 88 15.29 -9.34 8.33
C GLU A 88 16.41 -8.30 8.23
N ASP A 89 16.81 -7.89 7.03
CA ASP A 89 17.82 -6.84 6.84
C ASP A 89 17.36 -5.51 7.41
N ILE A 90 16.09 -5.15 7.20
CA ILE A 90 15.50 -3.92 7.76
C ILE A 90 15.55 -3.95 9.30
N TRP A 91 15.11 -5.05 9.90
CA TRP A 91 15.08 -5.18 11.36
C TRP A 91 16.48 -5.25 11.96
N THR A 92 17.40 -5.97 11.31
CA THR A 92 18.81 -6.02 11.69
C THR A 92 19.45 -4.64 11.62
N TYR A 93 19.17 -3.88 10.57
CA TYR A 93 19.66 -2.50 10.43
C TYR A 93 19.11 -1.60 11.56
N CYS A 94 17.80 -1.65 11.79
CA CYS A 94 17.17 -0.86 12.84
C CYS A 94 17.75 -1.17 14.23
N GLY A 95 17.89 -2.46 14.55
CA GLY A 95 18.46 -2.90 15.83
C GLY A 95 19.93 -2.56 15.97
N LYS A 96 20.76 -2.87 14.97
CA LYS A 96 22.19 -2.63 14.99
C LYS A 96 22.57 -1.15 15.12
N PHE A 97 21.81 -0.27 14.48
CA PHE A 97 22.11 1.15 14.42
C PHE A 97 21.17 2.02 15.28
N GLY A 98 20.34 1.40 16.14
CA GLY A 98 19.42 2.09 17.03
C GLY A 98 18.44 3.03 16.29
N LYS A 99 17.97 2.63 15.09
CA LYS A 99 17.10 3.48 14.28
C LYS A 99 15.66 3.46 14.79
N CYS A 100 15.02 4.61 14.76
CA CYS A 100 13.61 4.72 15.07
C CYS A 100 12.75 4.01 14.01
N TYR A 101 11.71 3.32 14.47
CA TYR A 101 10.69 2.70 13.65
C TYR A 101 9.31 2.93 14.27
N ASN A 102 8.25 2.68 13.49
CA ASN A 102 6.89 2.84 13.98
C ASN A 102 6.57 1.76 15.04
N LYS A 103 6.22 2.20 16.24
CA LYS A 103 5.91 1.31 17.38
C LYS A 103 4.68 0.42 17.19
N LEU A 104 3.90 0.65 16.16
CA LEU A 104 2.82 -0.25 15.76
C LEU A 104 3.35 -1.65 15.38
N TYR A 105 4.58 -1.75 14.89
CA TYR A 105 5.21 -3.05 14.62
C TYR A 105 5.41 -3.88 15.88
N ASP A 106 5.69 -3.27 17.03
CA ASP A 106 5.79 -3.99 18.31
C ASP A 106 4.44 -4.61 18.68
N ARG A 107 3.33 -3.87 18.45
CA ARG A 107 1.97 -4.39 18.68
C ARG A 107 1.60 -5.52 17.73
N PHE A 108 1.97 -5.42 16.47
CA PHE A 108 1.80 -6.54 15.52
C PHE A 108 2.56 -7.79 15.97
N TYR A 109 3.79 -7.62 16.44
CA TYR A 109 4.60 -8.71 16.95
C TYR A 109 3.95 -9.37 18.17
N GLN A 110 3.50 -8.57 19.14
CA GLN A 110 2.78 -9.05 20.33
C GLN A 110 1.47 -9.76 19.99
N ALA A 111 0.78 -9.33 18.93
CA ALA A 111 -0.41 -9.98 18.41
C ALA A 111 -0.11 -11.26 17.59
N GLY A 112 1.14 -11.68 17.48
CA GLY A 112 1.55 -12.90 16.75
C GLY A 112 1.54 -12.75 15.24
N VAL A 113 1.55 -11.52 14.70
CA VAL A 113 1.63 -11.31 13.25
C VAL A 113 3.02 -11.70 12.76
N PRO A 114 3.16 -12.58 11.75
CA PRO A 114 4.46 -12.90 11.17
C PRO A 114 5.15 -11.67 10.57
N LEU A 115 6.47 -11.55 10.73
CA LEU A 115 7.25 -10.41 10.21
C LEU A 115 6.99 -10.10 8.73
N SER A 116 6.83 -11.14 7.91
CA SER A 116 6.53 -11.00 6.48
C SER A 116 5.16 -10.38 6.17
N ARG A 117 4.24 -10.38 7.15
CA ARG A 117 2.89 -9.80 7.03
C ARG A 117 2.73 -8.47 7.75
N MET A 118 3.74 -8.04 8.50
CA MET A 118 3.69 -6.76 9.19
C MET A 118 3.82 -5.61 8.19
N ARG A 119 2.70 -5.00 7.84
CA ARG A 119 2.65 -3.84 6.96
C ARG A 119 1.80 -2.75 7.58
N ILE A 120 2.30 -1.53 7.53
CA ILE A 120 1.57 -0.33 7.94
C ILE A 120 1.34 0.48 6.68
N CYS A 121 0.10 0.54 6.25
CA CYS A 121 -0.34 1.34 5.10
C CYS A 121 -1.76 1.88 5.38
N GLU A 122 -2.35 2.50 4.40
CA GLU A 122 -3.74 2.97 4.51
C GLU A 122 -4.69 1.83 4.88
N PRO A 123 -5.57 2.02 5.89
CA PRO A 123 -6.42 0.95 6.41
C PRO A 123 -7.27 0.24 5.34
N PHE A 124 -7.65 0.96 4.28
CA PHE A 124 -8.48 0.45 3.18
C PHE A 124 -7.70 0.16 1.91
N GLY A 125 -6.38 0.34 1.93
CA GLY A 125 -5.51 -0.08 0.84
C GLY A 125 -5.57 -1.59 0.61
N ASN A 126 -5.38 -2.03 -0.63
CA ASN A 126 -5.41 -3.45 -0.99
C ASN A 126 -4.44 -4.30 -0.14
N GLU A 127 -3.30 -3.72 0.21
CA GLU A 127 -2.26 -4.36 1.02
C GLU A 127 -2.69 -4.58 2.48
N GLN A 128 -3.55 -3.71 3.03
CA GLN A 128 -3.98 -3.74 4.41
C GLN A 128 -5.22 -4.62 4.65
N ARG A 129 -5.94 -5.02 3.62
CA ARG A 129 -7.17 -5.83 3.75
C ARG A 129 -6.98 -7.10 4.57
N GLN A 130 -5.79 -7.71 4.50
CA GLN A 130 -5.47 -8.94 5.23
C GLN A 130 -5.22 -8.74 6.72
N SER A 131 -5.06 -7.50 7.17
CA SER A 131 -4.72 -7.13 8.55
C SER A 131 -5.76 -6.21 9.18
N LEU A 132 -6.92 -6.01 8.53
CA LEU A 132 -7.98 -5.13 9.05
C LEU A 132 -8.49 -5.57 10.41
N ASP A 133 -8.59 -6.88 10.64
CA ASP A 133 -8.99 -7.47 11.91
C ASP A 133 -8.03 -7.12 13.06
N PHE A 134 -6.76 -6.93 12.78
CA PHE A 134 -5.80 -6.52 13.80
C PHE A 134 -6.02 -5.10 14.29
N PHE A 135 -6.54 -4.18 13.47
CA PHE A 135 -6.86 -2.83 13.92
C PHE A 135 -7.91 -2.81 15.01
N GLN A 136 -8.87 -3.74 14.97
CA GLN A 136 -9.87 -3.88 16.03
C GLN A 136 -9.24 -4.20 17.38
N ILE A 137 -8.17 -5.01 17.38
CA ILE A 137 -7.50 -5.46 18.60
C ILE A 137 -6.48 -4.40 19.07
N ILE A 138 -5.72 -3.83 18.15
CA ILE A 138 -4.57 -2.97 18.43
C ILE A 138 -4.98 -1.53 18.69
N GLU A 139 -5.99 -1.03 17.96
CA GLU A 139 -6.47 0.35 18.01
C GLU A 139 -8.00 0.41 17.91
N PRO A 140 -8.72 -0.06 18.95
CA PRO A 140 -10.18 -0.20 18.93
C PRO A 140 -10.89 1.15 18.72
N GLU A 141 -10.34 2.25 19.21
CA GLU A 141 -10.91 3.59 19.01
C GLU A 141 -10.83 4.03 17.55
N THR A 142 -9.66 3.84 16.91
CA THR A 142 -9.47 4.11 15.49
C THR A 142 -10.35 3.18 14.65
N TRP A 143 -10.46 1.91 15.04
CA TRP A 143 -11.38 0.96 14.41
C TRP A 143 -12.83 1.44 14.47
N GLY A 144 -13.32 1.86 15.64
CA GLY A 144 -14.67 2.39 15.79
C GLY A 144 -14.96 3.57 14.85
N ARG A 145 -14.01 4.50 14.73
CA ARG A 145 -14.11 5.63 13.78
C ARG A 145 -14.14 5.19 12.32
N MET A 146 -13.36 4.18 11.97
CA MET A 146 -13.33 3.62 10.62
C MET A 146 -14.64 2.95 10.25
N VAL A 147 -15.17 2.09 11.14
CA VAL A 147 -16.46 1.39 10.94
C VAL A 147 -17.60 2.38 10.80
N ALA A 148 -17.59 3.48 11.58
CA ALA A 148 -18.60 4.52 11.49
C ALA A 148 -18.57 5.30 10.16
N ARG A 149 -17.43 5.37 9.49
CA ARG A 149 -17.26 6.13 8.24
C ARG A 149 -17.38 5.28 6.98
N VAL A 150 -17.06 4.00 7.05
CA VAL A 150 -16.96 3.12 5.89
C VAL A 150 -17.91 1.94 6.03
N ASN A 151 -18.96 1.98 5.24
CA ASN A 151 -19.93 0.89 5.18
C ASN A 151 -19.23 -0.41 4.75
N GLY A 152 -19.51 -1.50 5.46
CA GLY A 152 -18.93 -2.81 5.18
C GLY A 152 -17.53 -3.06 5.78
N ALA A 153 -16.89 -2.08 6.43
CA ALA A 153 -15.59 -2.28 7.07
C ALA A 153 -15.65 -3.37 8.16
N ASN A 154 -16.70 -3.36 8.99
CA ASN A 154 -16.92 -4.38 10.00
C ASN A 154 -17.16 -5.77 9.40
N PHE A 155 -17.97 -5.84 8.36
CA PHE A 155 -18.20 -7.09 7.62
C PHE A 155 -16.89 -7.64 7.04
N GLY A 156 -16.11 -6.79 6.38
CA GLY A 156 -14.81 -7.15 5.84
C GLY A 156 -13.83 -7.68 6.91
N SER A 157 -13.87 -7.14 8.13
CA SER A 157 -13.05 -7.61 9.25
C SER A 157 -13.51 -8.98 9.77
N VAL A 158 -14.81 -9.12 10.03
CA VAL A 158 -15.39 -10.35 10.59
C VAL A 158 -15.17 -11.55 9.66
N TYR A 159 -15.32 -11.34 8.35
CA TYR A 159 -15.26 -12.41 7.35
C TYR A 159 -13.93 -12.45 6.57
N ALA A 160 -12.94 -11.63 6.94
CA ALA A 160 -11.64 -11.63 6.27
C ALA A 160 -10.94 -12.99 6.28
N ARG A 161 -11.13 -13.78 7.33
CA ARG A 161 -10.57 -15.14 7.46
C ARG A 161 -11.37 -16.19 6.70
N GLU A 162 -12.64 -15.93 6.42
CA GLU A 162 -13.54 -16.84 5.70
C GLU A 162 -13.56 -16.55 4.20
N ARG A 163 -12.57 -15.83 3.71
CA ARG A 163 -12.45 -15.42 2.30
C ARG A 163 -12.52 -16.62 1.35
N GLY A 164 -12.02 -17.78 1.78
CA GLY A 164 -12.15 -19.03 1.06
C GLY A 164 -13.59 -19.53 0.95
N ILE A 165 -14.45 -19.21 1.92
CA ILE A 165 -15.86 -19.56 1.95
C ILE A 165 -16.66 -18.52 1.16
N ILE A 166 -16.39 -17.22 1.35
CA ILE A 166 -17.13 -16.13 0.73
C ILE A 166 -16.75 -15.88 -0.73
N LEU A 167 -15.45 -15.99 -1.05
CA LEU A 167 -14.91 -15.84 -2.39
C LEU A 167 -14.38 -17.16 -2.96
N GLY A 168 -14.47 -18.22 -2.16
CA GLY A 168 -13.98 -19.53 -2.52
C GLY A 168 -14.76 -20.10 -3.69
N ASN A 169 -14.20 -21.08 -4.32
CA ASN A 169 -14.59 -21.87 -5.49
C ASN A 169 -16.09 -22.18 -5.70
N TYR A 170 -16.98 -21.59 -4.92
CA TYR A 170 -18.42 -21.63 -5.16
C TYR A 170 -18.73 -20.64 -6.28
N ARG A 171 -18.90 -21.14 -7.48
CA ARG A 171 -19.63 -20.43 -8.50
C ARG A 171 -21.05 -20.23 -7.95
N ILE A 172 -21.35 -19.03 -7.49
CA ILE A 172 -22.74 -18.64 -7.20
C ILE A 172 -23.48 -18.69 -8.54
N SER A 173 -24.22 -19.76 -8.75
CA SER A 173 -25.11 -19.87 -9.90
C SER A 173 -26.45 -19.29 -9.50
N LYS A 174 -26.85 -18.24 -10.17
CA LYS A 174 -28.17 -17.65 -10.01
C LYS A 174 -29.23 -18.66 -10.48
N PRO A 175 -30.26 -19.00 -9.67
CA PRO A 175 -31.35 -19.81 -10.10
C PRO A 175 -32.08 -19.21 -11.33
N GLU A 176 -32.53 -20.04 -12.26
CA GLU A 176 -33.14 -19.59 -13.53
C GLU A 176 -34.31 -18.63 -13.32
N LYS A 177 -35.11 -18.81 -12.28
CA LYS A 177 -36.27 -17.99 -11.95
C LYS A 177 -35.96 -16.62 -11.34
N HIS A 178 -34.69 -16.29 -11.08
CA HIS A 178 -34.31 -15.05 -10.45
C HIS A 178 -33.46 -14.14 -11.35
N THR A 179 -33.68 -12.84 -11.26
CA THR A 179 -32.71 -11.85 -11.72
C THR A 179 -31.57 -11.73 -10.68
N TRP A 180 -30.42 -11.23 -11.05
CA TRP A 180 -29.34 -10.97 -10.08
C TRP A 180 -29.83 -10.08 -8.94
N LYS A 181 -30.66 -9.07 -9.22
CA LYS A 181 -31.24 -8.17 -8.24
C LYS A 181 -32.15 -8.90 -7.25
N SER A 182 -33.06 -9.77 -7.73
CA SER A 182 -33.93 -10.54 -6.84
C SER A 182 -33.19 -11.63 -6.09
N PHE A 183 -32.10 -12.18 -6.63
CA PHE A 183 -31.27 -13.15 -5.96
C PHE A 183 -30.43 -12.53 -4.83
N THR A 184 -29.92 -11.31 -5.01
CA THR A 184 -29.20 -10.57 -3.96
C THR A 184 -30.09 -10.24 -2.76
N LEU A 185 -31.42 -10.16 -2.94
CA LEU A 185 -32.36 -9.93 -1.86
C LEU A 185 -32.72 -11.20 -1.07
N LEU A 186 -32.30 -12.37 -1.55
CA LEU A 186 -32.47 -13.68 -0.89
C LEU A 186 -31.24 -14.12 -0.11
N LEU A 187 -30.09 -13.47 -0.32
CA LEU A 187 -28.84 -13.69 0.40
C LEU A 187 -28.71 -12.72 1.58
#